data_178ca9609e10808bbd10ed322e9c62fb
#
_entry.id   178ca9609e10808bbd10ed322e9c62fb
#
_cell.length_a   1.000
_cell.length_b   1.000
_cell.length_c   1.000
_cell.angle_alpha   90.00
_cell.angle_beta   90.00
_cell.angle_gamma   90.00
#
_symmetry.space_group_name_H-M   'P 1'
#
loop_
_entity.id
_entity.type
_entity.pdbx_description
1 polymer ?
#
loop_
_entity_poly.entity_id
_entity_poly.type
_entity_poly.pdbx_seq_one_letter_code
_entity_poly.pdbx_strand_id
1 'polypeptide(L)'
;MWQSKGPPRVAFFSWLASLGKVLTTDNLCKRCIIVLDWCYMCKRCGESVDHLLLHCPVAFELWSLVFCLFGLHWVMPHKVIELFGRHRNIDFWRLVLHCLMWCIWSAINARYFKGFERSLLEIKSFFVHTLLVWSVALSHFSCFSLSVLLDHCNFVS
;
A
#
# COMPACT_ATOMS: atom_id res chain seq x y z
N MET A 1 -4.27 -14.77 -14.58
CA MET A 1 -2.91 -14.27 -14.77
C MET A 1 -2.79 -12.84 -14.25
N TRP A 2 -1.94 -12.63 -13.31
CA TRP A 2 -1.72 -11.29 -12.71
C TRP A 2 -0.88 -10.44 -13.66
N GLN A 3 -1.52 -9.76 -14.58
CA GLN A 3 -0.85 -8.72 -15.35
C GLN A 3 -0.86 -7.44 -14.50
N SER A 4 0.19 -7.25 -13.70
CA SER A 4 0.41 -5.97 -13.06
C SER A 4 1.15 -5.06 -14.02
N LYS A 5 0.65 -3.85 -14.19
CA LYS A 5 1.31 -2.80 -14.96
C LYS A 5 2.40 -2.07 -14.16
N GLY A 6 2.72 -2.53 -12.94
CA GLY A 6 3.77 -1.99 -12.10
C GLY A 6 5.11 -2.73 -12.21
N PRO A 7 6.14 -2.27 -11.50
CA PRO A 7 7.43 -2.96 -11.44
C PRO A 7 7.27 -4.43 -11.03
N PRO A 8 8.04 -5.37 -11.62
CA PRO A 8 7.89 -6.81 -11.35
C PRO A 8 7.98 -7.19 -9.86
N ARG A 9 8.82 -6.49 -9.10
CA ARG A 9 8.95 -6.69 -7.65
C ARG A 9 7.67 -6.38 -6.89
N VAL A 10 6.97 -5.34 -7.31
CA VAL A 10 5.70 -4.90 -6.71
C VAL A 10 4.59 -5.88 -7.04
N ALA A 11 4.55 -6.38 -8.27
CA ALA A 11 3.62 -7.41 -8.70
C ALA A 11 3.76 -8.68 -7.86
N PHE A 12 4.98 -9.14 -7.69
CA PHE A 12 5.30 -10.31 -6.87
C PHE A 12 4.92 -10.10 -5.40
N PHE A 13 5.25 -8.94 -4.84
CA PHE A 13 4.85 -8.57 -3.48
C PHE A 13 3.33 -8.59 -3.31
N SER A 14 2.58 -7.96 -4.22
CA SER A 14 1.12 -7.90 -4.16
C SER A 14 0.48 -9.29 -4.27
N TRP A 15 1.05 -10.15 -5.07
CA TRP A 15 0.64 -11.55 -5.14
C TRP A 15 0.87 -12.29 -3.82
N LEU A 16 2.04 -12.15 -3.20
CA LEU A 16 2.32 -12.70 -1.87
C LEU A 16 1.38 -12.13 -0.80
N ALA A 17 1.08 -10.83 -0.87
CA ALA A 17 0.17 -10.17 0.05
C ALA A 17 -1.25 -10.74 -0.06
N SER A 18 -1.75 -10.96 -1.28
CA SER A 18 -3.05 -11.56 -1.51
C SER A 18 -3.17 -12.98 -0.96
N LEU A 19 -2.06 -13.72 -0.93
CA LEU A 19 -1.99 -15.06 -0.35
C LEU A 19 -1.72 -15.06 1.17
N GLY A 20 -1.56 -13.89 1.79
CA GLY A 20 -1.18 -13.79 3.20
C GLY A 20 0.22 -14.33 3.54
N LYS A 21 1.12 -14.37 2.55
CA LYS A 21 2.46 -14.99 2.68
C LYS A 21 3.61 -13.98 2.83
N VAL A 22 3.32 -12.72 2.95
CA VAL A 22 4.34 -11.70 3.25
C VAL A 22 4.92 -11.95 4.64
N LEU A 23 6.21 -11.62 4.83
CA LEU A 23 6.94 -11.85 6.08
C LEU A 23 6.56 -10.81 7.16
N THR A 24 5.31 -10.82 7.57
CA THR A 24 4.80 -10.11 8.74
C THR A 24 5.17 -10.82 10.03
N THR A 25 5.04 -10.15 11.18
CA THR A 25 5.42 -10.73 12.47
C THR A 25 4.67 -12.02 12.77
N ASP A 26 3.39 -12.12 12.44
CA ASP A 26 2.60 -13.35 12.62
C ASP A 26 3.16 -14.51 11.78
N ASN A 27 3.55 -14.26 10.53
CA ASN A 27 4.14 -15.27 9.67
C ASN A 27 5.55 -15.68 10.13
N LEU A 28 6.32 -14.75 10.68
CA LEU A 28 7.62 -15.03 11.30
C LEU A 28 7.45 -15.84 12.59
N CYS A 29 6.43 -15.56 13.40
CA CYS A 29 6.08 -16.35 14.57
C CYS A 29 5.68 -17.78 14.19
N LYS A 30 4.86 -17.96 13.16
CA LYS A 30 4.48 -19.28 12.63
C LYS A 30 5.67 -20.10 12.13
N ARG A 31 6.73 -19.43 11.67
CA ARG A 31 8.00 -20.05 11.24
C ARG A 31 9.00 -20.22 12.39
N CYS A 32 8.62 -19.91 13.63
CA CYS A 32 9.50 -19.95 14.81
C CYS A 32 10.77 -19.08 14.67
N ILE A 33 10.72 -18.03 13.86
CA ILE A 33 11.84 -17.09 13.67
C ILE A 33 11.85 -16.01 14.75
N ILE A 34 10.65 -15.55 15.16
CA ILE A 34 10.46 -14.61 16.25
C ILE A 34 9.38 -15.10 17.20
N VAL A 35 9.37 -14.62 18.44
CA VAL A 35 8.43 -15.01 19.48
C VAL A 35 7.35 -13.96 19.69
N LEU A 36 7.64 -12.69 19.44
CA LEU A 36 6.75 -11.57 19.72
C LEU A 36 5.98 -11.17 18.48
N ASP A 37 4.65 -11.29 18.53
CA ASP A 37 3.74 -10.77 17.51
C ASP A 37 3.32 -9.35 17.86
N TRP A 38 3.89 -8.38 17.14
CA TRP A 38 3.71 -6.97 17.41
C TRP A 38 3.79 -6.15 16.12
N CYS A 39 2.79 -5.32 15.86
CA CYS A 39 2.81 -4.42 14.71
C CYS A 39 3.77 -3.24 14.94
N TYR A 40 4.84 -3.19 14.19
CA TYR A 40 5.82 -2.11 14.29
C TYR A 40 5.30 -0.75 13.81
N MET A 41 4.23 -0.73 13.00
CA MET A 41 3.64 0.53 12.54
C MET A 41 2.79 1.19 13.62
N CYS A 42 1.82 0.48 14.17
CA CYS A 42 0.89 1.05 15.16
C CYS A 42 1.28 0.79 16.61
N LYS A 43 2.12 -0.18 16.87
CA LYS A 43 2.59 -0.58 18.23
C LYS A 43 1.45 -0.93 19.20
N ARG A 44 0.32 -1.45 18.68
CA ARG A 44 -0.89 -1.71 19.50
C ARG A 44 -1.34 -3.14 19.52
N CYS A 45 -1.14 -3.88 18.45
CA CYS A 45 -1.65 -5.25 18.31
C CYS A 45 -0.74 -6.10 17.44
N GLY A 46 -1.06 -7.38 17.32
CA GLY A 46 -0.34 -8.31 16.44
C GLY A 46 -0.38 -7.87 14.98
N GLU A 47 0.64 -8.22 14.23
CA GLU A 47 0.79 -7.85 12.83
C GLU A 47 0.49 -9.04 11.92
N SER A 48 -0.66 -9.01 11.28
CA SER A 48 -0.97 -9.86 10.13
C SER A 48 -0.85 -9.06 8.83
N VAL A 49 -0.87 -9.75 7.69
CA VAL A 49 -0.84 -9.09 6.37
C VAL A 49 -2.07 -8.17 6.22
N ASP A 50 -3.25 -8.64 6.60
CA ASP A 50 -4.48 -7.86 6.51
C ASP A 50 -4.47 -6.67 7.49
N HIS A 51 -3.95 -6.87 8.70
CA HIS A 51 -3.79 -5.76 9.64
C HIS A 51 -2.82 -4.71 9.08
N LEU A 52 -1.63 -5.11 8.70
CA LEU A 52 -0.58 -4.19 8.24
C LEU A 52 -1.01 -3.36 7.04
N LEU A 53 -1.64 -3.99 6.05
CA LEU A 53 -1.96 -3.37 4.78
C LEU A 53 -3.34 -2.71 4.73
N LEU A 54 -4.28 -3.07 5.61
CA LEU A 54 -5.65 -2.55 5.59
C LEU A 54 -6.07 -1.91 6.91
N HIS A 55 -5.86 -2.59 8.03
CA HIS A 55 -6.51 -2.26 9.31
C HIS A 55 -5.61 -1.52 10.29
N CYS A 56 -4.30 -1.48 10.07
CA CYS A 56 -3.40 -0.65 10.86
C CYS A 56 -3.83 0.81 10.77
N PRO A 57 -3.87 1.59 11.86
CA PRO A 57 -4.25 3.00 11.82
C PRO A 57 -3.47 3.82 10.79
N VAL A 58 -2.19 3.54 10.60
CA VAL A 58 -1.37 4.20 9.56
C VAL A 58 -1.85 3.83 8.16
N ALA A 59 -2.14 2.55 7.91
CA ALA A 59 -2.69 2.09 6.64
C ALA A 59 -4.06 2.70 6.37
N PHE A 60 -4.91 2.76 7.39
CA PHE A 60 -6.25 3.36 7.29
C PHE A 60 -6.20 4.83 6.88
N GLU A 61 -5.28 5.62 7.44
CA GLU A 61 -5.07 7.02 7.07
C GLU A 61 -4.62 7.18 5.62
N LEU A 62 -3.77 6.26 5.13
CA LEU A 62 -3.33 6.27 3.73
C LEU A 62 -4.46 5.88 2.78
N TRP A 63 -5.29 4.91 3.13
CA TRP A 63 -6.48 4.55 2.36
C TRP A 63 -7.50 5.68 2.34
N SER A 64 -7.71 6.37 3.47
CA SER A 64 -8.59 7.54 3.55
C SER A 64 -8.12 8.66 2.63
N LEU A 65 -6.82 8.90 2.54
CA LEU A 65 -6.24 9.83 1.56
C LEU A 65 -6.60 9.42 0.12
N VAL A 66 -6.43 8.15 -0.22
CA VAL A 66 -6.74 7.63 -1.56
C VAL A 66 -8.22 7.81 -1.89
N PHE A 67 -9.11 7.47 -0.97
CA PHE A 67 -10.55 7.62 -1.18
C PHE A 67 -10.95 9.09 -1.35
N CYS A 68 -10.36 9.98 -0.56
CA CYS A 68 -10.57 11.42 -0.67
C CYS A 68 -10.07 11.94 -2.04
N LEU A 69 -8.87 11.56 -2.47
CA LEU A 69 -8.28 11.98 -3.74
C LEU A 69 -9.12 11.60 -4.95
N PHE A 70 -9.68 10.40 -4.95
CA PHE A 70 -10.44 9.87 -6.08
C PHE A 70 -11.96 10.01 -5.91
N GLY A 71 -12.42 10.66 -4.84
CA GLY A 71 -13.86 10.86 -4.56
C GLY A 71 -14.63 9.56 -4.41
N LEU A 72 -14.00 8.52 -3.88
CA LEU A 72 -14.59 7.20 -3.75
C LEU A 72 -15.18 6.98 -2.36
N HIS A 73 -16.43 6.49 -2.33
CA HIS A 73 -17.02 5.93 -1.12
C HIS A 73 -16.73 4.43 -1.07
N TRP A 74 -15.95 4.01 -0.10
CA TRP A 74 -15.49 2.63 -0.01
C TRP A 74 -15.66 2.07 1.39
N VAL A 75 -16.11 0.83 1.46
CA VAL A 75 -16.05 0.02 2.68
C VAL A 75 -14.76 -0.80 2.63
N MET A 76 -13.90 -0.63 3.64
CA MET A 76 -12.65 -1.36 3.73
C MET A 76 -12.91 -2.86 3.78
N PRO A 77 -12.31 -3.66 2.87
CA PRO A 77 -12.46 -5.11 2.90
C PRO A 77 -11.75 -5.72 4.11
N HIS A 78 -12.17 -6.92 4.51
CA HIS A 78 -11.54 -7.63 5.62
C HIS A 78 -10.18 -8.23 5.25
N LYS A 79 -10.00 -8.62 3.99
CA LYS A 79 -8.79 -9.29 3.50
C LYS A 79 -8.22 -8.59 2.27
N VAL A 80 -6.89 -8.63 2.16
CA VAL A 80 -6.16 -8.05 1.03
C VAL A 80 -6.61 -8.63 -0.31
N ILE A 81 -6.91 -9.92 -0.37
CA ILE A 81 -7.36 -10.55 -1.62
C ILE A 81 -8.66 -9.94 -2.16
N GLU A 82 -9.52 -9.44 -1.29
CA GLU A 82 -10.80 -8.82 -1.68
C GLU A 82 -10.61 -7.49 -2.41
N LEU A 83 -9.49 -6.78 -2.16
CA LEU A 83 -9.15 -5.55 -2.88
C LEU A 83 -9.09 -5.76 -4.40
N PHE A 84 -8.55 -6.90 -4.81
CA PHE A 84 -8.34 -7.20 -6.22
C PHE A 84 -9.59 -7.76 -6.91
N GLY A 85 -10.59 -8.21 -6.14
CA GLY A 85 -11.83 -8.77 -6.67
C GLY A 85 -12.85 -7.74 -7.14
N ARG A 86 -12.88 -6.56 -6.52
CA ARG A 86 -13.96 -5.57 -6.69
C ARG A 86 -13.84 -4.67 -7.92
N HIS A 87 -12.64 -4.41 -8.43
CA HIS A 87 -12.40 -3.47 -9.55
C HIS A 87 -11.46 -4.05 -10.60
N ARG A 88 -11.87 -5.18 -11.20
CA ARG A 88 -11.03 -5.91 -12.18
C ARG A 88 -10.74 -5.12 -13.46
N ASN A 89 -11.52 -4.09 -13.79
CA ASN A 89 -11.51 -3.49 -15.12
C ASN A 89 -10.86 -2.10 -15.20
N ILE A 90 -10.33 -1.55 -14.10
CA ILE A 90 -9.68 -0.23 -14.10
C ILE A 90 -8.20 -0.40 -13.81
N ASP A 91 -7.39 -0.38 -14.86
CA ASP A 91 -5.93 -0.52 -14.78
C ASP A 91 -5.28 0.49 -13.84
N PHE A 92 -5.77 1.72 -13.85
CA PHE A 92 -5.26 2.77 -12.96
C PHE A 92 -5.53 2.46 -11.49
N TRP A 93 -6.72 1.96 -11.15
CA TRP A 93 -7.04 1.58 -9.78
C TRP A 93 -6.13 0.47 -9.27
N ARG A 94 -5.83 -0.52 -10.10
CA ARG A 94 -4.85 -1.56 -9.76
C ARG A 94 -3.48 -0.97 -9.45
N LEU A 95 -3.04 0.00 -10.26
CA LEU A 95 -1.78 0.69 -10.01
C LEU A 95 -1.79 1.41 -8.66
N VAL A 96 -2.87 2.09 -8.31
CA VAL A 96 -3.05 2.75 -7.01
C VAL A 96 -2.95 1.74 -5.86
N LEU A 97 -3.66 0.61 -5.96
CA LEU A 97 -3.62 -0.45 -4.96
C LEU A 97 -2.20 -1.00 -4.75
N HIS A 98 -1.53 -1.35 -5.84
CA HIS A 98 -0.16 -1.86 -5.79
C HIS A 98 0.81 -0.83 -5.20
N CYS A 99 0.69 0.42 -5.62
CA CYS A 99 1.54 1.51 -5.14
C CYS A 99 1.37 1.74 -3.64
N LEU A 100 0.14 1.81 -3.17
CA LEU A 100 -0.14 2.07 -1.74
C LEU A 100 0.36 0.93 -0.85
N MET A 101 0.06 -0.31 -1.21
CA MET A 101 0.56 -1.47 -0.46
C MET A 101 2.08 -1.54 -0.44
N TRP A 102 2.72 -1.22 -1.57
CA TRP A 102 4.18 -1.17 -1.65
C TRP A 102 4.78 -0.08 -0.77
N CYS A 103 4.17 1.09 -0.71
CA CYS A 103 4.62 2.19 0.16
C CYS A 103 4.52 1.83 1.64
N ILE A 104 3.42 1.19 2.07
CA ILE A 104 3.26 0.70 3.44
C ILE A 104 4.34 -0.34 3.76
N TRP A 105 4.53 -1.32 2.88
CA TRP A 105 5.54 -2.36 3.05
C TRP A 105 6.97 -1.80 3.09
N SER A 106 7.27 -0.84 2.25
CA SER A 106 8.57 -0.15 2.24
C SER A 106 8.82 0.63 3.54
N ALA A 107 7.80 1.25 4.09
CA ALA A 107 7.89 1.98 5.36
C ALA A 107 8.17 1.02 6.53
N ILE A 108 7.48 -0.13 6.59
CA ILE A 108 7.71 -1.12 7.65
C ILE A 108 9.11 -1.74 7.53
N ASN A 109 9.57 -2.05 6.32
CA ASN A 109 10.91 -2.56 6.10
C ASN A 109 12.00 -1.56 6.50
N ALA A 110 11.79 -0.27 6.26
CA ALA A 110 12.72 0.77 6.70
C ALA A 110 12.86 0.80 8.22
N ARG A 111 11.75 0.59 8.95
CA ARG A 111 11.79 0.47 10.42
C ARG A 111 12.55 -0.77 10.88
N TYR A 112 12.25 -1.93 10.28
CA TYR A 112 12.86 -3.20 10.66
C TYR A 112 14.38 -3.26 10.41
N PHE A 113 14.79 -2.87 9.21
CA PHE A 113 16.15 -3.12 8.76
C PHE A 113 17.09 -1.91 8.86
N LYS A 114 16.54 -0.70 8.89
CA LYS A 114 17.33 0.54 8.92
C LYS A 114 17.13 1.35 10.19
N GLY A 115 16.21 0.94 11.07
CA GLY A 115 15.83 1.71 12.25
C GLY A 115 15.25 3.08 11.92
N PHE A 116 14.80 3.30 10.69
CA PHE A 116 14.30 4.57 10.20
C PHE A 116 12.77 4.59 10.23
N GLU A 117 12.21 5.45 11.07
CA GLU A 117 10.76 5.64 11.20
C GLU A 117 10.32 6.85 10.38
N ARG A 118 9.54 6.61 9.33
CA ARG A 118 8.92 7.68 8.53
C ARG A 118 7.66 8.17 9.22
N SER A 119 7.48 9.49 9.24
CA SER A 119 6.21 10.08 9.66
C SER A 119 5.09 9.74 8.66
N LEU A 120 3.84 9.85 9.10
CA LEU A 120 2.68 9.63 8.23
C LEU A 120 2.71 10.57 7.01
N LEU A 121 3.12 11.83 7.21
CA LEU A 121 3.22 12.80 6.13
C LEU A 121 4.28 12.39 5.10
N GLU A 122 5.42 11.88 5.54
CA GLU A 122 6.46 11.38 4.64
C GLU A 122 6.00 10.17 3.84
N ILE A 123 5.21 9.27 4.44
CA ILE A 123 4.63 8.13 3.74
C ILE A 123 3.61 8.60 2.71
N LYS A 124 2.74 9.56 3.05
CA LYS A 124 1.77 10.17 2.12
C LYS A 124 2.47 10.81 0.93
N SER A 125 3.50 11.62 1.16
CA SER A 125 4.30 12.25 0.11
C SER A 125 5.01 11.22 -0.77
N PHE A 126 5.58 10.20 -0.18
CA PHE A 126 6.23 9.11 -0.90
C PHE A 126 5.25 8.34 -1.79
N PHE A 127 4.04 8.07 -1.30
CA PHE A 127 2.98 7.43 -2.07
C PHE A 127 2.59 8.26 -3.30
N VAL A 128 2.26 9.53 -3.11
CA VAL A 128 1.82 10.42 -4.20
C VAL A 128 2.92 10.56 -5.25
N HIS A 129 4.17 10.78 -4.82
CA HIS A 129 5.31 10.87 -5.73
C HIS A 129 5.54 9.56 -6.50
N THR A 130 5.50 8.42 -5.83
CA THR A 130 5.69 7.10 -6.46
C THR A 130 4.59 6.81 -7.46
N LEU A 131 3.34 7.09 -7.12
CA LEU A 131 2.20 6.91 -8.00
C LEU A 131 2.32 7.79 -9.25
N LEU A 132 2.74 9.05 -9.10
CA LEU A 132 2.98 9.96 -10.22
C LEU A 132 4.07 9.42 -11.15
N VAL A 133 5.21 9.01 -10.61
CA VAL A 133 6.31 8.44 -11.40
C VAL A 133 5.86 7.19 -12.17
N TRP A 134 5.12 6.29 -11.53
CA TRP A 134 4.63 5.09 -12.20
C TRP A 134 3.58 5.41 -13.27
N SER A 135 2.70 6.38 -13.02
CA SER A 135 1.68 6.83 -13.98
C SER A 135 2.33 7.36 -15.26
N VAL A 136 3.37 8.18 -15.11
CA VAL A 136 4.12 8.75 -16.25
C VAL A 136 4.88 7.66 -17.00
N ALA A 137 5.57 6.77 -16.30
CA ALA A 137 6.36 5.70 -16.89
C ALA A 137 5.52 4.72 -17.72
N LEU A 138 4.27 4.48 -17.32
CA LEU A 138 3.38 3.54 -18.00
C LEU A 138 2.58 4.13 -19.15
N SER A 139 2.63 5.46 -19.38
CA SER A 139 2.05 6.19 -20.53
C SER A 139 0.58 5.88 -20.87
N HIS A 140 -0.17 5.27 -19.96
CA HIS A 140 -1.51 4.74 -20.24
C HIS A 140 -2.66 5.50 -19.56
N PHE A 141 -2.36 6.60 -18.85
CA PHE A 141 -3.36 7.26 -18.02
C PHE A 141 -3.82 8.57 -18.62
N SER A 142 -5.13 8.84 -18.51
CA SER A 142 -5.74 10.09 -18.99
C SER A 142 -5.14 11.29 -18.23
N CYS A 143 -5.05 12.43 -18.93
CA CYS A 143 -4.59 13.70 -18.36
C CYS A 143 -5.36 14.11 -17.10
N PHE A 144 -6.61 13.66 -16.96
CA PHE A 144 -7.46 13.93 -15.79
C PHE A 144 -6.90 13.31 -14.49
N SER A 145 -6.46 12.07 -14.54
CA SER A 145 -5.89 11.39 -13.34
C SER A 145 -4.56 12.01 -12.92
N LEU A 146 -3.77 12.48 -13.88
CA LEU A 146 -2.51 13.20 -13.62
C LEU A 146 -2.74 14.57 -13.02
N SER A 147 -3.76 15.33 -13.49
CA SER A 147 -4.06 16.66 -12.95
C SER A 147 -4.48 16.58 -11.49
N VAL A 148 -5.32 15.63 -11.10
CA VAL A 148 -5.74 15.42 -9.71
C VAL A 148 -4.54 15.11 -8.80
N LEU A 149 -3.60 14.29 -9.27
CA LEU A 149 -2.38 13.97 -8.52
C LEU A 149 -1.45 15.17 -8.38
N LEU A 150 -1.30 15.98 -9.45
CA LEU A 150 -0.46 17.18 -9.45
C LEU A 150 -1.02 18.27 -8.53
N ASP A 151 -2.33 18.49 -8.55
CA ASP A 151 -2.99 19.45 -7.66
C ASP A 151 -2.77 19.07 -6.19
N HIS A 152 -2.78 17.78 -5.88
CA HIS A 152 -2.53 17.31 -4.51
C HIS A 152 -1.06 17.41 -4.10
N CYS A 153 -0.12 17.18 -5.03
CA CYS A 153 1.32 17.41 -4.76
C CYS A 153 1.61 18.86 -4.37
N ASN A 154 0.88 19.83 -4.92
CA ASN A 154 1.02 21.25 -4.60
C ASN A 154 0.44 21.60 -3.20
N PHE A 155 -0.45 20.79 -2.65
CA PHE A 155 -1.02 20.95 -1.32
C PHE A 155 -0.17 20.35 -0.20
N VAL A 156 0.73 19.43 -0.51
CA VAL A 156 1.55 18.68 0.46
C VAL A 156 2.98 19.25 0.57
N SER A 157 3.34 20.20 -0.28
CA SER A 157 4.64 20.88 -0.25
C SER A 157 4.66 22.11 0.69
#